data_25225a7622e9034ca53bf00fa89654f7
#
_entry.id   25225a7622e9034ca53bf00fa89654f7
#
_cell.length_a   1.000
_cell.length_b   1.000
_cell.length_c   1.000
_cell.angle_alpha   90.00
_cell.angle_beta   90.00
_cell.angle_gamma   90.00
#
_symmetry.space_group_name_H-M   'P 1'
#
loop_
_entity.id
_entity.type
_entity.pdbx_description
1 polymer ?
#
loop_
_entity_poly.entity_id
_entity_poly.type
_entity_poly.pdbx_seq_one_letter_code
_entity_poly.pdbx_strand_id
1 'polypeptide(L)'
;MALDSRAAAARVIGDVLAGKSLNQALPSRVAMVGQRDRGLLQQLCYGTLRHEPRLAALLDQLLNKPLRDKDSDVVGLLLCGLYQLENTRIPDHAAVASTVNAVAALNKSWARGMVNAVLRRFLRERSQLVAQLDEAAAASHPPWLYRRLLQQWPPAGAGVIEANNGQPPMALRVNARRLSRGAYLDTLAAE
;
A
#
# COMPACT_ATOMS: atom_id res chain seq x y z
N MET A 1 -24.71 -6.62 1.19
CA MET A 1 -23.62 -6.79 2.18
C MET A 1 -22.47 -5.91 1.78
N ALA A 2 -21.89 -5.12 2.69
CA ALA A 2 -20.71 -4.30 2.38
C ALA A 2 -19.52 -5.18 2.03
N LEU A 3 -18.69 -4.72 1.08
CA LEU A 3 -17.47 -5.43 0.66
C LEU A 3 -16.41 -5.32 1.78
N ASP A 4 -15.68 -6.39 2.03
CA ASP A 4 -14.52 -6.38 2.92
C ASP A 4 -13.44 -5.40 2.43
N SER A 5 -12.89 -4.58 3.34
CA SER A 5 -11.93 -3.53 3.01
C SER A 5 -10.65 -4.07 2.37
N ARG A 6 -10.18 -5.26 2.79
CA ARG A 6 -8.98 -5.87 2.24
C ARG A 6 -9.23 -6.45 0.86
N ALA A 7 -10.39 -7.04 0.64
CA ALA A 7 -10.81 -7.50 -0.69
C ALA A 7 -11.01 -6.32 -1.64
N ALA A 8 -11.57 -5.22 -1.15
CA ALA A 8 -11.69 -3.98 -1.93
C ALA A 8 -10.30 -3.41 -2.28
N ALA A 9 -9.39 -3.31 -1.29
CA ALA A 9 -8.01 -2.87 -1.52
C ALA A 9 -7.26 -3.76 -2.51
N ALA A 10 -7.39 -5.07 -2.38
CA ALA A 10 -6.79 -6.05 -3.28
C ALA A 10 -7.17 -5.80 -4.75
N ARG A 11 -8.45 -5.55 -5.02
CA ARG A 11 -8.93 -5.22 -6.37
C ARG A 11 -8.41 -3.87 -6.86
N VAL A 12 -8.38 -2.83 -5.99
CA VAL A 12 -7.82 -1.53 -6.35
C VAL A 12 -6.34 -1.65 -6.69
N ILE A 13 -5.56 -2.35 -5.85
CA ILE A 13 -4.13 -2.55 -6.06
C ILE A 13 -3.91 -3.36 -7.35
N GLY A 14 -4.65 -4.44 -7.55
CA GLY A 14 -4.59 -5.24 -8.78
C GLY A 14 -4.91 -4.42 -10.04
N ASP A 15 -5.94 -3.57 -9.99
CA ASP A 15 -6.30 -2.65 -11.07
C ASP A 15 -5.17 -1.64 -11.37
N VAL A 16 -4.51 -1.11 -10.32
CA VAL A 16 -3.39 -0.16 -10.48
C VAL A 16 -2.16 -0.85 -11.06
N LEU A 17 -1.81 -2.05 -10.60
CA LEU A 17 -0.72 -2.84 -11.15
C LEU A 17 -0.97 -3.23 -12.61
N ALA A 18 -2.23 -3.37 -13.02
CA ALA A 18 -2.64 -3.57 -14.40
C ALA A 18 -2.68 -2.28 -15.25
N GLY A 19 -2.23 -1.13 -14.70
CA GLY A 19 -2.06 0.13 -15.42
C GLY A 19 -3.18 1.17 -15.24
N LYS A 20 -4.21 0.91 -14.41
CA LYS A 20 -5.20 1.94 -14.09
C LYS A 20 -4.63 2.95 -13.09
N SER A 21 -5.04 4.21 -13.19
CA SER A 21 -4.70 5.17 -12.14
C SER A 21 -5.49 4.89 -10.84
N LEU A 22 -4.86 5.18 -9.69
CA LEU A 22 -5.53 5.04 -8.39
C LEU A 22 -6.80 5.93 -8.32
N ASN A 23 -6.78 7.11 -8.93
CA ASN A 23 -7.93 8.03 -9.00
C ASN A 23 -9.12 7.44 -9.77
N GLN A 24 -8.89 6.49 -10.68
CA GLN A 24 -9.94 5.76 -11.38
C GLN A 24 -10.40 4.51 -10.61
N ALA A 25 -9.48 3.78 -10.01
CA ALA A 25 -9.75 2.49 -9.36
C ALA A 25 -10.42 2.62 -7.98
N LEU A 26 -9.99 3.61 -7.16
CA LEU A 26 -10.39 3.71 -5.76
C LEU A 26 -11.85 4.18 -5.53
N PRO A 27 -12.38 5.23 -6.19
CA PRO A 27 -13.68 5.82 -5.84
C PRO A 27 -14.84 4.82 -5.90
N SER A 28 -14.90 3.99 -6.91
CA SER A 28 -15.94 2.97 -7.07
C SER A 28 -15.94 1.94 -5.93
N ARG A 29 -14.77 1.61 -5.41
CA ARG A 29 -14.61 0.64 -4.32
C ARG A 29 -14.92 1.25 -2.95
N VAL A 30 -14.59 2.54 -2.75
CA VAL A 30 -14.97 3.27 -1.52
C VAL A 30 -16.49 3.28 -1.34
N ALA A 31 -17.26 3.41 -2.42
CA ALA A 31 -18.72 3.37 -2.37
C ALA A 31 -19.29 2.00 -1.94
N MET A 32 -18.54 0.91 -2.16
CA MET A 32 -18.96 -0.46 -1.86
C MET A 32 -18.62 -0.92 -0.43
N VAL A 33 -17.73 -0.18 0.26
CA VAL A 33 -17.27 -0.51 1.62
C VAL A 33 -18.08 0.29 2.63
N GLY A 34 -18.32 -0.30 3.80
CA GLY A 34 -19.02 0.35 4.92
C GLY A 34 -18.34 1.65 5.34
N GLN A 35 -19.11 2.66 5.74
CA GLN A 35 -18.58 3.99 6.05
C GLN A 35 -17.44 3.97 7.07
N ARG A 36 -17.54 3.14 8.10
CA ARG A 36 -16.50 2.98 9.15
C ARG A 36 -15.19 2.41 8.61
N ASP A 37 -15.25 1.64 7.54
CA ASP A 37 -14.10 0.92 6.98
C ASP A 37 -13.42 1.65 5.81
N ARG A 38 -13.99 2.78 5.37
CA ARG A 38 -13.44 3.58 4.26
C ARG A 38 -12.03 4.09 4.55
N GLY A 39 -11.77 4.52 5.78
CA GLY A 39 -10.44 4.95 6.22
C GLY A 39 -9.41 3.81 6.12
N LEU A 40 -9.79 2.61 6.56
CA LEU A 40 -8.92 1.43 6.42
C LEU A 40 -8.67 1.09 4.95
N LEU A 41 -9.70 1.09 4.09
CA LEU A 41 -9.53 0.86 2.65
C LEU A 41 -8.52 1.85 2.04
N GLN A 42 -8.68 3.14 2.34
CA GLN A 42 -7.77 4.18 1.83
C GLN A 42 -6.34 3.97 2.35
N GLN A 43 -6.16 3.71 3.64
CA GLN A 43 -4.87 3.41 4.24
C GLN A 43 -4.19 2.22 3.56
N LEU A 44 -4.92 1.13 3.34
CA LEU A 44 -4.41 -0.06 2.68
C LEU A 44 -3.99 0.22 1.23
N CYS A 45 -4.81 0.97 0.45
CA CYS A 45 -4.49 1.30 -0.93
C CYS A 45 -3.27 2.22 -1.03
N TYR A 46 -3.30 3.37 -0.34
CA TYR A 46 -2.21 4.35 -0.40
C TYR A 46 -0.91 3.79 0.18
N GLY A 47 -0.99 3.09 1.31
CA GLY A 47 0.19 2.55 1.97
C GLY A 47 0.82 1.43 1.16
N THR A 48 0.05 0.46 0.68
CA THR A 48 0.57 -0.64 -0.14
C THR A 48 1.23 -0.12 -1.42
N LEU A 49 0.57 0.80 -2.14
CA LEU A 49 1.13 1.35 -3.38
C LEU A 49 2.35 2.23 -3.15
N ARG A 50 2.45 2.93 -2.01
CA ARG A 50 3.65 3.69 -1.65
C ARG A 50 4.85 2.79 -1.40
N HIS A 51 4.63 1.64 -0.80
CA HIS A 51 5.68 0.67 -0.48
C HIS A 51 5.74 -0.48 -1.49
N GLU A 52 5.07 -0.36 -2.64
CA GLU A 52 4.94 -1.44 -3.63
C GLU A 52 6.30 -2.01 -4.06
N PRO A 53 7.36 -1.24 -4.38
CA PRO A 53 8.62 -1.82 -4.82
C PRO A 53 9.27 -2.75 -3.78
N ARG A 54 9.17 -2.39 -2.51
CA ARG A 54 9.65 -3.22 -1.39
C ARG A 54 8.78 -4.46 -1.21
N LEU A 55 7.48 -4.27 -1.18
CA LEU A 55 6.53 -5.35 -0.95
C LEU A 55 6.54 -6.37 -2.09
N ALA A 56 6.70 -5.91 -3.34
CA ALA A 56 6.84 -6.77 -4.51
C ALA A 56 8.12 -7.61 -4.44
N ALA A 57 9.25 -7.00 -4.10
CA ALA A 57 10.53 -7.71 -3.94
C ALA A 57 10.48 -8.77 -2.81
N LEU A 58 9.77 -8.49 -1.71
CA LEU A 58 9.50 -9.48 -0.66
C LEU A 58 8.58 -10.59 -1.15
N LEU A 59 7.54 -10.25 -1.91
CA LEU A 59 6.61 -11.22 -2.46
C LEU A 59 7.27 -12.16 -3.45
N ASP A 60 8.18 -11.65 -4.29
CA ASP A 60 8.93 -12.46 -5.26
C ASP A 60 9.82 -13.51 -4.57
N GLN A 61 10.39 -13.19 -3.40
CA GLN A 61 11.15 -14.18 -2.60
C GLN A 61 10.24 -15.23 -1.95
N LEU A 62 8.98 -14.88 -1.69
CA LEU A 62 8.00 -15.75 -1.02
C LEU A 62 7.27 -16.68 -1.98
N LEU A 63 7.17 -16.32 -3.25
CA LEU A 63 6.48 -17.11 -4.27
C LEU A 63 7.48 -17.98 -5.06
N ASN A 64 7.17 -19.26 -5.23
CA ASN A 64 7.96 -20.13 -6.09
C ASN A 64 7.79 -19.83 -7.58
N LYS A 65 6.65 -19.25 -7.96
CA LYS A 65 6.30 -18.84 -9.32
C LYS A 65 5.39 -17.62 -9.27
N PRO A 66 5.55 -16.66 -10.20
CA PRO A 66 4.64 -15.52 -10.28
C PRO A 66 3.20 -15.99 -10.54
N LEU A 67 2.25 -15.23 -10.00
CA LEU A 67 0.83 -15.44 -10.27
C LEU A 67 0.49 -14.94 -11.69
N ARG A 68 -0.58 -15.49 -12.28
CA ARG A 68 -1.05 -15.09 -13.61
C ARG A 68 -1.71 -13.71 -13.55
N ASP A 69 -1.69 -12.98 -14.66
CA ASP A 69 -2.28 -11.62 -14.76
C ASP A 69 -3.76 -11.57 -14.35
N LYS A 70 -4.53 -12.62 -14.65
CA LYS A 70 -5.94 -12.74 -14.24
C LYS A 70 -6.14 -12.86 -12.71
N ASP A 71 -5.07 -13.07 -11.97
CA ASP A 71 -5.05 -13.24 -10.52
C ASP A 71 -4.37 -12.01 -9.84
N SER A 72 -4.35 -10.85 -10.52
CA SER A 72 -3.80 -9.59 -10.01
C SER A 72 -4.44 -9.12 -8.70
N ASP A 73 -5.71 -9.45 -8.47
CA ASP A 73 -6.41 -9.22 -7.21
C ASP A 73 -5.82 -10.05 -6.05
N VAL A 74 -5.35 -11.26 -6.32
CA VAL A 74 -4.64 -12.09 -5.32
C VAL A 74 -3.25 -11.53 -5.04
N VAL A 75 -2.54 -11.04 -6.06
CA VAL A 75 -1.27 -10.30 -5.88
C VAL A 75 -1.52 -9.07 -5.00
N GLY A 76 -2.53 -8.26 -5.34
CA GLY A 76 -2.91 -7.10 -4.55
C GLY A 76 -3.25 -7.44 -3.10
N LEU A 77 -3.90 -8.59 -2.86
CA LEU A 77 -4.21 -9.06 -1.50
C LEU A 77 -2.95 -9.47 -0.72
N LEU A 78 -2.00 -10.14 -1.36
CA LEU A 78 -0.72 -10.51 -0.75
C LEU A 78 0.11 -9.28 -0.39
N LEU A 79 0.23 -8.31 -1.31
CA LEU A 79 0.91 -7.05 -1.05
C LEU A 79 0.25 -6.27 0.10
N CYS A 80 -1.09 -6.21 0.11
CA CYS A 80 -1.87 -5.62 1.20
C CYS A 80 -1.62 -6.34 2.55
N GLY A 81 -1.49 -7.65 2.54
CA GLY A 81 -1.14 -8.45 3.72
C GLY A 81 0.25 -8.14 4.24
N LEU A 82 1.25 -8.11 3.35
CA LEU A 82 2.63 -7.76 3.70
C LEU A 82 2.73 -6.32 4.22
N TYR A 83 2.02 -5.36 3.58
CA TYR A 83 1.94 -3.99 4.07
C TYR A 83 1.41 -3.92 5.51
N GLN A 84 0.35 -4.65 5.83
CA GLN A 84 -0.19 -4.68 7.19
C GLN A 84 0.83 -5.20 8.19
N LEU A 85 1.59 -6.24 7.83
CA LEU A 85 2.60 -6.84 8.70
C LEU A 85 3.85 -5.96 8.89
N GLU A 86 4.20 -5.14 7.91
CA GLU A 86 5.38 -4.27 7.97
C GLU A 86 5.10 -2.86 8.50
N ASN A 87 3.96 -2.28 8.12
CA ASN A 87 3.76 -0.83 8.21
C ASN A 87 2.53 -0.42 9.03
N THR A 88 1.85 -1.35 9.70
CA THR A 88 0.68 -1.00 10.52
C THR A 88 0.83 -1.50 11.96
N ARG A 89 -0.02 -0.97 12.84
CA ARG A 89 -0.12 -1.44 14.24
C ARG A 89 -1.10 -2.60 14.42
N ILE A 90 -1.62 -3.17 13.34
CA ILE A 90 -2.52 -4.32 13.40
C ILE A 90 -1.69 -5.52 13.89
N PRO A 91 -2.13 -6.23 14.92
CA PRO A 91 -1.42 -7.43 15.39
C PRO A 91 -1.26 -8.47 14.28
N ASP A 92 -0.09 -9.10 14.19
CA ASP A 92 0.27 -10.01 13.09
C ASP A 92 -0.76 -11.10 12.85
N HIS A 93 -1.25 -11.73 13.93
CA HIS A 93 -2.27 -12.77 13.82
C HIS A 93 -3.59 -12.25 13.24
N ALA A 94 -3.97 -11.00 13.56
CA ALA A 94 -5.18 -10.36 13.04
C ALA A 94 -5.01 -9.96 11.58
N ALA A 95 -3.83 -9.43 11.21
CA ALA A 95 -3.49 -9.10 9.83
C ALA A 95 -3.55 -10.34 8.93
N VAL A 96 -2.93 -11.45 9.35
CA VAL A 96 -2.97 -12.73 8.62
C VAL A 96 -4.41 -13.26 8.50
N ALA A 97 -5.12 -13.38 9.63
CA ALA A 97 -6.47 -13.95 9.63
C ALA A 97 -7.43 -13.15 8.75
N SER A 98 -7.42 -11.82 8.87
CA SER A 98 -8.30 -10.95 8.08
C SER A 98 -7.96 -10.96 6.60
N THR A 99 -6.66 -11.00 6.23
CA THR A 99 -6.23 -11.11 4.83
C THR A 99 -6.65 -12.45 4.22
N VAL A 100 -6.49 -13.55 4.95
CA VAL A 100 -6.94 -14.88 4.52
C VAL A 100 -8.45 -14.95 4.36
N ASN A 101 -9.23 -14.32 5.24
CA ASN A 101 -10.69 -14.29 5.15
C ASN A 101 -11.18 -13.46 3.95
N ALA A 102 -10.46 -12.40 3.57
CA ALA A 102 -10.79 -11.57 2.41
C ALA A 102 -10.74 -12.33 1.07
N VAL A 103 -10.02 -13.46 0.99
CA VAL A 103 -9.98 -14.33 -0.20
C VAL A 103 -11.39 -14.76 -0.64
N ALA A 104 -12.29 -15.03 0.29
CA ALA A 104 -13.66 -15.43 -0.03
C ALA A 104 -14.41 -14.36 -0.83
N ALA A 105 -14.21 -13.08 -0.49
CA ALA A 105 -14.82 -11.95 -1.21
C ALA A 105 -14.21 -11.69 -2.61
N LEU A 106 -13.06 -12.28 -2.91
CA LEU A 106 -12.46 -12.28 -4.25
C LEU A 106 -12.98 -13.40 -5.16
N ASN A 107 -13.77 -14.34 -4.63
CA ASN A 107 -14.18 -15.57 -5.32
C ASN A 107 -13.00 -16.44 -5.81
N LYS A 108 -11.89 -16.44 -5.05
CA LYS A 108 -10.64 -17.14 -5.35
C LYS A 108 -10.29 -18.17 -4.26
N SER A 109 -11.26 -19.00 -3.86
CA SER A 109 -11.13 -19.94 -2.72
C SER A 109 -9.85 -20.79 -2.76
N TRP A 110 -9.34 -21.10 -3.97
CA TRP A 110 -8.08 -21.82 -4.18
C TRP A 110 -6.86 -21.09 -3.58
N ALA A 111 -6.91 -19.75 -3.50
CA ALA A 111 -5.79 -18.95 -3.01
C ALA A 111 -5.68 -18.93 -1.48
N ARG A 112 -6.71 -19.38 -0.74
CA ARG A 112 -6.77 -19.29 0.73
C ARG A 112 -5.55 -19.92 1.42
N GLY A 113 -5.22 -21.14 1.04
CA GLY A 113 -4.07 -21.87 1.60
C GLY A 113 -2.75 -21.19 1.27
N MET A 114 -2.59 -20.72 0.03
CA MET A 114 -1.39 -20.04 -0.44
C MET A 114 -1.22 -18.69 0.29
N VAL A 115 -2.24 -17.85 0.40
CA VAL A 115 -2.17 -16.56 1.11
C VAL A 115 -1.75 -16.79 2.58
N ASN A 116 -2.35 -17.76 3.26
CA ASN A 116 -1.96 -18.09 4.63
C ASN A 116 -0.50 -18.57 4.72
N ALA A 117 -0.06 -19.42 3.80
CA ALA A 117 1.31 -19.96 3.78
C ALA A 117 2.34 -18.85 3.55
N VAL A 118 2.10 -17.97 2.57
CA VAL A 118 2.98 -16.84 2.23
C VAL A 118 3.12 -15.88 3.41
N LEU A 119 2.02 -15.43 4.02
CA LEU A 119 2.09 -14.47 5.12
C LEU A 119 2.72 -15.08 6.39
N ARG A 120 2.46 -16.37 6.67
CA ARG A 120 3.13 -17.06 7.79
C ARG A 120 4.61 -17.31 7.53
N ARG A 121 4.99 -17.60 6.28
CA ARG A 121 6.40 -17.73 5.90
C ARG A 121 7.11 -16.39 6.08
N PHE A 122 6.51 -15.28 5.64
CA PHE A 122 7.05 -13.95 5.88
C PHE A 122 7.33 -13.69 7.36
N LEU A 123 6.38 -13.97 8.24
CA LEU A 123 6.56 -13.77 9.68
C LEU A 123 7.72 -14.60 10.27
N ARG A 124 7.91 -15.83 9.80
CA ARG A 124 9.01 -16.69 10.29
C ARG A 124 10.38 -16.27 9.76
N GLU A 125 10.44 -15.81 8.52
CA GLU A 125 11.68 -15.56 7.78
C GLU A 125 11.96 -14.07 7.57
N ARG A 126 11.19 -13.18 8.21
CA ARG A 126 11.18 -11.72 7.99
C ARG A 126 12.58 -11.12 7.94
N SER A 127 13.40 -11.36 8.96
CA SER A 127 14.75 -10.78 9.05
C SER A 127 15.64 -11.21 7.89
N GLN A 128 15.57 -12.48 7.48
CA GLN A 128 16.32 -13.01 6.36
C GLN A 128 15.85 -12.41 5.03
N LEU A 129 14.54 -12.38 4.80
CA LEU A 129 13.95 -11.83 3.57
C LEU A 129 14.28 -10.34 3.38
N VAL A 130 14.18 -9.57 4.47
CA VAL A 130 14.51 -8.13 4.45
C VAL A 130 16.01 -7.91 4.19
N ALA A 131 16.89 -8.74 4.75
CA ALA A 131 18.33 -8.63 4.53
C ALA A 131 18.78 -8.96 3.09
N GLN A 132 17.94 -9.63 2.32
CA GLN A 132 18.19 -9.98 0.91
C GLN A 132 17.67 -8.91 -0.09
N LEU A 133 16.97 -7.88 0.38
CA LEU A 133 16.54 -6.79 -0.49
C LEU A 133 17.73 -5.96 -0.97
N ASP A 134 17.71 -5.57 -2.24
CA ASP A 134 18.63 -4.54 -2.72
C ASP A 134 18.29 -3.17 -2.12
N GLU A 135 19.20 -2.21 -2.24
CA GLU A 135 19.05 -0.88 -1.64
C GLU A 135 17.80 -0.14 -2.12
N ALA A 136 17.46 -0.25 -3.40
CA ALA A 136 16.31 0.43 -3.98
C ALA A 136 14.99 -0.16 -3.47
N ALA A 137 14.89 -1.50 -3.45
CA ALA A 137 13.75 -2.20 -2.88
C ALA A 137 13.63 -1.96 -1.37
N ALA A 138 14.73 -2.00 -0.64
CA ALA A 138 14.76 -1.68 0.79
C ALA A 138 14.25 -0.25 1.07
N ALA A 139 14.57 0.69 0.18
CA ALA A 139 14.11 2.07 0.20
C ALA A 139 12.70 2.28 -0.40
N SER A 140 12.00 1.22 -0.82
CA SER A 140 10.67 1.28 -1.46
C SER A 140 10.62 2.14 -2.73
N HIS A 141 11.69 2.12 -3.54
CA HIS A 141 11.77 2.88 -4.79
C HIS A 141 12.13 1.98 -5.98
N PRO A 142 11.63 2.28 -7.19
CA PRO A 142 12.13 1.65 -8.39
C PRO A 142 13.64 1.94 -8.57
N PRO A 143 14.46 0.98 -9.02
CA PRO A 143 15.92 1.14 -9.09
C PRO A 143 16.40 2.35 -9.90
N TRP A 144 15.68 2.68 -10.99
CA TRP A 144 16.02 3.84 -11.81
C TRP A 144 15.80 5.16 -11.07
N LEU A 145 14.72 5.27 -10.29
CA LEU A 145 14.38 6.48 -9.54
C LEU A 145 15.32 6.64 -8.34
N TYR A 146 15.56 5.55 -7.59
CA TYR A 146 16.51 5.52 -6.48
C TYR A 146 17.88 6.06 -6.89
N ARG A 147 18.47 5.49 -7.96
CA ARG A 147 19.77 5.93 -8.48
C ARG A 147 19.75 7.39 -8.92
N ARG A 148 18.70 7.82 -9.64
CA ARG A 148 18.57 9.19 -10.14
C ARG A 148 18.47 10.21 -9.01
N LEU A 149 17.75 9.93 -7.94
CA LEU A 149 17.65 10.81 -6.78
C LEU A 149 19.00 11.00 -6.08
N LEU A 150 19.74 9.93 -5.86
CA LEU A 150 21.06 10.01 -5.26
C LEU A 150 22.08 10.77 -6.13
N GLN A 151 22.01 10.60 -7.45
CA GLN A 151 22.92 11.27 -8.39
C GLN A 151 22.61 12.76 -8.55
N GLN A 152 21.36 13.15 -8.59
CA GLN A 152 20.96 14.53 -8.87
C GLN A 152 20.96 15.44 -7.63
N TRP A 153 20.80 14.87 -6.45
CA TRP A 153 20.74 15.63 -5.19
C TRP A 153 21.71 15.08 -4.11
N PRO A 154 23.01 15.01 -4.36
CA PRO A 154 23.95 14.72 -3.28
C PRO A 154 24.17 15.99 -2.41
N PRO A 155 24.10 15.94 -1.05
CA PRO A 155 23.84 14.78 -0.20
C PRO A 155 22.37 14.59 0.16
N ALA A 156 21.45 15.41 -0.37
CA ALA A 156 20.03 15.46 0.05
C ALA A 156 19.20 14.28 -0.46
N GLY A 157 19.69 13.52 -1.45
CA GLY A 157 18.92 12.44 -2.11
C GLY A 157 18.38 11.38 -1.14
N ALA A 158 19.14 11.00 -0.13
CA ALA A 158 18.70 10.05 0.90
C ALA A 158 17.48 10.60 1.68
N GLY A 159 17.51 11.87 2.07
CA GLY A 159 16.38 12.52 2.75
C GLY A 159 15.14 12.65 1.86
N VAL A 160 15.32 12.86 0.55
CA VAL A 160 14.20 12.87 -0.41
C VAL A 160 13.55 11.49 -0.50
N ILE A 161 14.36 10.42 -0.57
CA ILE A 161 13.89 9.03 -0.60
C ILE A 161 13.08 8.70 0.67
N GLU A 162 13.60 9.08 1.83
CA GLU A 162 12.90 8.87 3.11
C GLU A 162 11.57 9.65 3.16
N ALA A 163 11.58 10.93 2.76
CA ALA A 163 10.39 11.78 2.74
C ALA A 163 9.29 11.25 1.80
N ASN A 164 9.66 10.64 0.67
CA ASN A 164 8.71 10.05 -0.27
C ASN A 164 7.93 8.87 0.34
N ASN A 165 8.52 8.15 1.29
CA ASN A 165 7.88 7.04 1.99
C ASN A 165 6.99 7.50 3.15
N GLY A 166 7.12 8.76 3.55
CA GLY A 166 6.29 9.37 4.58
C GLY A 166 4.87 9.71 4.09
N GLN A 167 3.98 10.00 5.03
CA GLN A 167 2.69 10.60 4.70
C GLN A 167 2.94 12.06 4.28
N PRO A 168 2.47 12.49 3.08
CA PRO A 168 2.67 13.87 2.66
C PRO A 168 1.92 14.84 3.59
N PRO A 169 2.49 16.01 3.88
CA PRO A 169 1.79 17.05 4.61
C PRO A 169 0.59 17.54 3.82
N MET A 170 -0.49 17.86 4.50
CA MET A 170 -1.64 18.51 3.87
C MET A 170 -1.27 19.97 3.53
N ALA A 171 -1.11 20.25 2.23
CA ALA A 171 -0.86 21.60 1.75
C ALA A 171 -2.12 22.17 1.08
N LEU A 172 -2.55 23.33 1.53
CA LEU A 172 -3.72 24.02 0.99
C LEU A 172 -3.32 25.35 0.36
N ARG A 173 -3.88 25.64 -0.80
CA ARG A 173 -3.76 26.96 -1.42
C ARG A 173 -5.04 27.75 -1.23
N VAL A 174 -4.94 28.83 -0.50
CA VAL A 174 -6.09 29.74 -0.27
C VAL A 174 -6.51 30.39 -1.58
N ASN A 175 -7.81 30.45 -1.83
CA ASN A 175 -8.34 31.27 -2.93
C ASN A 175 -8.29 32.75 -2.53
N ALA A 176 -7.22 33.44 -2.92
CA ALA A 176 -6.98 34.85 -2.57
C ALA A 176 -8.07 35.82 -3.07
N ARG A 177 -8.94 35.39 -3.99
CA ARG A 177 -10.11 36.18 -4.42
C ARG A 177 -11.26 36.16 -3.40
N ARG A 178 -11.25 35.18 -2.47
CA ARG A 178 -12.31 35.02 -1.46
C ARG A 178 -11.84 35.37 -0.05
N LEU A 179 -10.61 35.03 0.28
CA LEU A 179 -10.10 35.16 1.64
C LEU A 179 -8.57 35.32 1.62
N SER A 180 -8.03 36.17 2.48
CA SER A 180 -6.58 36.28 2.66
C SER A 180 -6.03 35.03 3.37
N ARG A 181 -4.73 34.75 3.21
CA ARG A 181 -4.07 33.63 3.92
C ARG A 181 -4.18 33.79 5.44
N GLY A 182 -4.04 35.04 5.96
CA GLY A 182 -4.16 35.32 7.40
C GLY A 182 -5.55 34.97 7.92
N ALA A 183 -6.59 35.52 7.31
CA ALA A 183 -7.99 35.24 7.68
C ALA A 183 -8.36 33.74 7.59
N TYR A 184 -7.76 32.99 6.63
CA TYR A 184 -7.97 31.54 6.58
C TYR A 184 -7.30 30.81 7.72
N LEU A 185 -6.07 31.21 8.12
CA LEU A 185 -5.38 30.65 9.28
C LEU A 185 -6.14 30.93 10.59
N ASP A 186 -6.70 32.13 10.73
CA ASP A 186 -7.51 32.50 11.89
C ASP A 186 -8.77 31.62 11.99
N THR A 187 -9.41 31.29 10.84
CA THR A 187 -10.55 30.38 10.79
C THR A 187 -10.16 28.97 11.26
N LEU A 188 -8.99 28.45 10.81
CA LEU A 188 -8.54 27.11 11.20
C LEU A 188 -8.11 27.04 12.69
N ALA A 189 -7.68 28.16 13.28
CA ALA A 189 -7.29 28.19 14.69
C ALA A 189 -8.51 28.27 15.63
N ALA A 190 -9.70 28.63 15.10
CA ALA A 190 -10.94 28.74 15.85
C ALA A 190 -11.78 27.45 15.89
N GLU A 191 -11.42 26.41 15.08
CA GLU A 191 -12.00 25.07 15.08
C GLU A 191 -11.21 24.11 16.00
#